data_0bf182690e5978d1f1371f97b6cf9493
#
_entry.id   0bf182690e5978d1f1371f97b6cf9493
#
_cell.length_a   1.000
_cell.length_b   1.000
_cell.length_c   1.000
_cell.angle_alpha   90.00
_cell.angle_beta   90.00
_cell.angle_gamma   90.00
#
_symmetry.space_group_name_H-M   'P 1'
#
loop_
_entity.id
_entity.type
_entity.pdbx_description
1 polymer ?
#
loop_
_entity_poly.entity_id
_entity_poly.type
_entity_poly.pdbx_seq_one_letter_code
_entity_poly.pdbx_strand_id
1 'polypeptide(L)'
;MIPNRPSPAAAARTALSAAAHVTRGVEQALLGAVTDDAVKPDGRRQRWEKHKQERRSELTDGTIEAVRALGADAGMDEIATHIGVSKTVLYRYFSDKNDLGTAVTVRFFETTLLPRLAEAISDDADEYTLTRTVIGVYVRAVADDPGLYRFALTNSPTSSVGTVESERLVAQLLTATIVARMEDRAADTSGATVWSHVLVGGMQRAVDWWMTDRELPVDDLIDYLTMMVWSSVTGIARVNGSREAFIADPPALAQPTRPEEVSFDG
;
A
#
# COMPACT_ATOMS: atom_id res chain seq x y z
N MET A 1 -7.81 37.36 0.47
CA MET A 1 -7.11 36.53 1.48
C MET A 1 -7.24 35.11 0.97
N ILE A 2 -6.19 34.56 0.31
CA ILE A 2 -6.20 33.20 -0.24
C ILE A 2 -6.03 32.25 0.96
N PRO A 3 -6.91 31.27 1.18
CA PRO A 3 -6.74 30.32 2.28
C PRO A 3 -5.41 29.60 2.09
N ASN A 4 -4.67 29.45 3.21
CA ASN A 4 -3.38 28.79 3.28
C ASN A 4 -3.58 27.32 2.86
N ARG A 5 -3.24 26.97 1.63
CA ARG A 5 -3.35 25.60 1.10
C ARG A 5 -2.30 24.72 1.75
N PRO A 6 -2.65 23.54 2.24
CA PRO A 6 -1.64 22.60 2.73
C PRO A 6 -0.70 22.20 1.59
N SER A 7 0.60 22.10 1.88
CA SER A 7 1.57 21.62 0.90
C SER A 7 1.27 20.15 0.50
N PRO A 8 1.74 19.67 -0.66
CA PRO A 8 1.65 18.27 -1.06
C PRO A 8 2.04 17.30 0.04
N ALA A 9 3.14 17.60 0.71
CA ALA A 9 3.66 16.83 1.82
C ALA A 9 2.76 16.87 3.06
N ALA A 10 2.16 18.00 3.41
CA ALA A 10 1.23 18.11 4.53
C ALA A 10 -0.03 17.25 4.31
N ALA A 11 -0.58 17.25 3.08
CA ALA A 11 -1.71 16.39 2.74
C ALA A 11 -1.33 14.90 2.74
N ALA A 12 -0.13 14.54 2.25
CA ALA A 12 0.38 13.18 2.30
C ALA A 12 0.55 12.70 3.75
N ARG A 13 1.07 13.53 4.65
CA ARG A 13 1.16 13.18 6.08
C ARG A 13 -0.21 13.02 6.74
N THR A 14 -1.17 13.85 6.39
CA THR A 14 -2.56 13.68 6.87
C THR A 14 -3.13 12.35 6.40
N ALA A 15 -2.91 11.98 5.13
CA ALA A 15 -3.30 10.68 4.59
C ALA A 15 -2.59 9.52 5.30
N LEU A 16 -1.28 9.63 5.58
CA LEU A 16 -0.52 8.63 6.34
C LEU A 16 -1.04 8.48 7.77
N SER A 17 -1.38 9.58 8.44
CA SER A 17 -1.99 9.54 9.78
C SER A 17 -3.36 8.87 9.73
N ALA A 18 -4.18 9.17 8.73
CA ALA A 18 -5.46 8.50 8.50
C ALA A 18 -5.25 7.00 8.19
N ALA A 19 -4.23 6.64 7.39
CA ALA A 19 -3.87 5.26 7.12
C ALA A 19 -3.54 4.47 8.39
N ALA A 20 -2.74 5.05 9.28
CA ALA A 20 -2.39 4.44 10.57
C ALA A 20 -3.61 4.26 11.50
N HIS A 21 -4.65 5.10 11.38
CA HIS A 21 -5.90 4.91 12.09
C HIS A 21 -6.78 3.82 11.46
N VAL A 22 -6.77 3.73 10.14
CA VAL A 22 -7.56 2.74 9.38
C VAL A 22 -6.96 1.34 9.55
N THR A 23 -5.64 1.15 9.48
CA THR A 23 -4.99 -0.14 9.73
C THR A 23 -5.33 -0.68 11.13
N ARG A 24 -5.32 0.19 12.15
CA ARG A 24 -5.80 -0.18 13.50
C ARG A 24 -7.28 -0.56 13.52
N GLY A 25 -8.12 0.11 12.72
CA GLY A 25 -9.54 -0.22 12.57
C GLY A 25 -9.77 -1.57 11.88
N VAL A 26 -8.94 -1.93 10.89
CA VAL A 26 -8.99 -3.24 10.21
C VAL A 26 -8.61 -4.38 11.15
N GLU A 27 -7.55 -4.21 11.91
CA GLU A 27 -7.15 -5.18 12.91
C GLU A 27 -8.29 -5.40 13.94
N GLN A 28 -9.00 -4.33 14.34
CA GLN A 28 -10.17 -4.41 15.18
C GLN A 28 -11.38 -5.05 14.49
N ALA A 29 -11.62 -4.78 13.22
CA ALA A 29 -12.72 -5.36 12.46
C ALA A 29 -12.51 -6.86 12.19
N LEU A 30 -11.30 -7.29 11.90
CA LEU A 30 -10.93 -8.72 11.78
C LEU A 30 -11.12 -9.47 13.11
N LEU A 31 -10.95 -8.79 14.24
CA LEU A 31 -11.22 -9.33 15.57
C LEU A 31 -12.72 -9.29 15.93
N GLY A 32 -13.47 -8.30 15.44
CA GLY A 32 -14.90 -8.09 15.72
C GLY A 32 -15.84 -8.96 14.91
N ALA A 33 -15.42 -9.52 13.79
CA ALA A 33 -16.22 -10.41 12.94
C ALA A 33 -16.61 -11.74 13.64
N VAL A 34 -16.09 -12.00 14.84
CA VAL A 34 -16.39 -13.20 15.66
C VAL A 34 -17.45 -12.94 16.74
N THR A 35 -17.89 -11.70 16.96
CA THR A 35 -18.87 -11.41 18.03
C THR A 35 -19.89 -10.35 17.61
N ASP A 36 -20.98 -10.81 17.02
CA ASP A 36 -22.20 -10.02 16.89
C ASP A 36 -23.02 -10.18 18.19
N ASP A 37 -22.88 -9.20 19.09
CA ASP A 37 -23.90 -8.93 20.12
C ASP A 37 -23.69 -7.53 20.72
N ALA A 38 -24.66 -6.65 20.49
CA ALA A 38 -24.69 -5.29 21.01
C ALA A 38 -25.01 -5.27 22.51
N VAL A 39 -23.97 -5.42 23.34
CA VAL A 39 -24.06 -5.28 24.82
C VAL A 39 -23.07 -4.22 25.29
N LYS A 40 -23.50 -3.37 26.23
CA LYS A 40 -22.68 -2.31 26.87
C LYS A 40 -21.28 -2.80 27.25
N PRO A 41 -20.24 -1.95 27.03
CA PRO A 41 -18.86 -2.37 27.27
C PRO A 41 -18.59 -2.62 28.77
N ASP A 42 -18.48 -3.88 29.15
CA ASP A 42 -17.95 -4.28 30.46
C ASP A 42 -16.43 -4.10 30.44
N GLY A 43 -15.86 -3.41 31.40
CA GLY A 43 -14.42 -3.15 31.52
C GLY A 43 -13.54 -4.42 31.62
N ARG A 44 -14.14 -5.58 31.93
CA ARG A 44 -13.48 -6.90 31.84
C ARG A 44 -13.35 -7.34 30.40
N ARG A 45 -14.39 -7.16 29.59
CA ARG A 45 -14.42 -7.52 28.17
C ARG A 45 -13.41 -6.67 27.38
N GLN A 46 -13.35 -5.35 27.63
CA GLN A 46 -12.36 -4.48 27.00
C GLN A 46 -10.92 -4.87 27.33
N ARG A 47 -10.62 -5.23 28.59
CA ARG A 47 -9.28 -5.69 28.98
C ARG A 47 -8.94 -7.03 28.33
N TRP A 48 -9.89 -7.93 28.21
CA TRP A 48 -9.70 -9.22 27.56
C TRP A 48 -9.46 -9.08 26.06
N GLU A 49 -10.24 -8.25 25.37
CA GLU A 49 -10.05 -7.95 23.96
C GLU A 49 -8.67 -7.28 23.70
N LYS A 50 -8.29 -6.32 24.54
CA LYS A 50 -6.96 -5.69 24.46
C LYS A 50 -5.84 -6.74 24.62
N HIS A 51 -5.93 -7.62 25.60
CA HIS A 51 -4.95 -8.68 25.82
C HIS A 51 -4.89 -9.68 24.65
N LYS A 52 -6.05 -10.01 24.06
CA LYS A 52 -6.13 -10.87 22.88
C LYS A 52 -5.43 -10.20 21.68
N GLN A 53 -5.65 -8.91 21.50
CA GLN A 53 -5.03 -8.15 20.42
C GLN A 53 -3.51 -8.03 20.59
N GLU A 54 -3.04 -7.68 21.81
CA GLU A 54 -1.60 -7.62 22.12
C GLU A 54 -0.94 -8.98 21.82
N ARG A 55 -1.56 -10.08 22.25
CA ARG A 55 -1.00 -11.41 21.99
C ARG A 55 -1.02 -11.79 20.51
N ARG A 56 -2.06 -11.39 19.76
CA ARG A 56 -2.12 -11.59 18.32
C ARG A 56 -0.97 -10.83 17.61
N SER A 57 -0.72 -9.59 17.99
CA SER A 57 0.38 -8.79 17.45
C SER A 57 1.75 -9.40 17.78
N GLU A 58 1.99 -9.87 19.01
CA GLU A 58 3.22 -10.59 19.38
C GLU A 58 3.45 -11.85 18.53
N LEU A 59 2.40 -12.64 18.30
CA LEU A 59 2.48 -13.82 17.46
C LEU A 59 2.72 -13.47 15.99
N THR A 60 2.18 -12.35 15.53
CA THR A 60 2.43 -11.84 14.16
C THR A 60 3.88 -11.37 14.02
N ASP A 61 4.42 -10.65 15.00
CA ASP A 61 5.84 -10.23 15.01
C ASP A 61 6.77 -11.45 14.99
N GLY A 62 6.50 -12.44 15.85
CA GLY A 62 7.24 -13.70 15.84
C GLY A 62 7.11 -14.46 14.51
N THR A 63 5.95 -14.39 13.84
CA THR A 63 5.76 -14.97 12.51
C THR A 63 6.62 -14.28 11.47
N ILE A 64 6.74 -12.96 11.51
CA ILE A 64 7.64 -12.20 10.62
C ILE A 64 9.08 -12.69 10.77
N GLU A 65 9.55 -12.85 12.01
CA GLU A 65 10.90 -13.39 12.29
C GLU A 65 11.05 -14.82 11.80
N ALA A 66 10.04 -15.67 12.04
CA ALA A 66 10.04 -17.05 11.56
C ALA A 66 10.11 -17.13 10.03
N VAL A 67 9.34 -16.32 9.31
CA VAL A 67 9.36 -16.27 7.83
C VAL A 67 10.72 -15.80 7.31
N ARG A 68 11.35 -14.83 7.95
CA ARG A 68 12.72 -14.40 7.60
C ARG A 68 13.76 -15.51 7.78
N ALA A 69 13.61 -16.32 8.82
CA ALA A 69 14.53 -17.40 9.14
C ALA A 69 14.28 -18.68 8.31
N LEU A 70 13.01 -19.05 8.08
CA LEU A 70 12.61 -20.32 7.48
C LEU A 70 12.26 -20.20 5.98
N GLY A 71 11.96 -18.99 5.51
CA GLY A 71 11.51 -18.71 4.15
C GLY A 71 10.00 -18.54 4.01
N ALA A 72 9.59 -18.10 2.81
CA ALA A 72 8.20 -17.75 2.50
C ALA A 72 7.22 -18.94 2.53
N ASP A 73 7.71 -20.15 2.38
CA ASP A 73 6.89 -21.36 2.34
C ASP A 73 6.60 -21.95 3.74
N ALA A 74 7.18 -21.37 4.78
CA ALA A 74 7.05 -21.85 6.17
C ALA A 74 5.61 -22.18 6.53
N GLY A 75 5.40 -23.39 7.05
CA GLY A 75 4.10 -23.89 7.48
C GLY A 75 3.73 -23.41 8.89
N MET A 76 2.43 -23.51 9.24
CA MET A 76 1.93 -23.15 10.59
C MET A 76 2.67 -23.86 11.72
N ASP A 77 3.09 -25.11 11.50
CA ASP A 77 3.79 -25.93 12.51
C ASP A 77 5.24 -25.46 12.71
N GLU A 78 5.92 -25.14 11.61
CA GLU A 78 7.28 -24.64 11.63
C GLU A 78 7.34 -23.25 12.27
N ILE A 79 6.38 -22.37 11.90
CA ILE A 79 6.22 -21.05 12.50
C ILE A 79 5.97 -21.19 14.01
N ALA A 80 4.99 -22.01 14.43
CA ALA A 80 4.69 -22.22 15.86
C ALA A 80 5.91 -22.72 16.64
N THR A 81 6.66 -23.66 16.08
CA THR A 81 7.90 -24.19 16.67
C THR A 81 8.95 -23.11 16.81
N HIS A 82 9.16 -22.30 15.76
CA HIS A 82 10.16 -21.23 15.75
C HIS A 82 9.89 -20.17 16.82
N ILE A 83 8.62 -19.76 16.97
CA ILE A 83 8.22 -18.76 17.97
C ILE A 83 8.00 -19.35 19.37
N GLY A 84 8.23 -20.65 19.56
CA GLY A 84 8.18 -21.30 20.87
C GLY A 84 6.77 -21.48 21.42
N VAL A 85 5.74 -21.63 20.57
CA VAL A 85 4.36 -21.90 20.97
C VAL A 85 3.86 -23.22 20.36
N SER A 86 2.80 -23.78 20.93
CA SER A 86 2.13 -24.94 20.30
C SER A 86 1.29 -24.51 19.10
N LYS A 87 1.14 -25.40 18.11
CA LYS A 87 0.22 -25.23 16.98
C LYS A 87 -1.19 -24.81 17.42
N THR A 88 -1.70 -25.44 18.50
CA THR A 88 -3.01 -25.12 19.07
C THR A 88 -3.10 -23.67 19.55
N VAL A 89 -2.01 -23.12 20.09
CA VAL A 89 -1.96 -21.71 20.49
C VAL A 89 -2.07 -20.82 19.27
N LEU A 90 -1.33 -21.11 18.19
CA LEU A 90 -1.38 -20.31 16.96
C LEU A 90 -2.79 -20.34 16.34
N TYR A 91 -3.42 -21.50 16.20
CA TYR A 91 -4.79 -21.66 15.69
C TYR A 91 -5.88 -21.06 16.57
N ARG A 92 -5.60 -20.76 17.82
CA ARG A 92 -6.54 -20.01 18.68
C ARG A 92 -6.63 -18.54 18.33
N TYR A 93 -5.57 -17.97 17.71
CA TYR A 93 -5.50 -16.56 17.34
C TYR A 93 -5.67 -16.31 15.84
N PHE A 94 -5.40 -17.32 15.02
CA PHE A 94 -5.51 -17.25 13.55
C PHE A 94 -6.30 -18.46 13.07
N SER A 95 -7.37 -18.20 12.31
CA SER A 95 -8.26 -19.27 11.82
C SER A 95 -7.54 -20.24 10.88
N ASP A 96 -6.63 -19.73 10.10
CA ASP A 96 -5.82 -20.46 9.13
C ASP A 96 -4.54 -19.67 8.75
N LYS A 97 -3.76 -20.21 7.80
CA LYS A 97 -2.54 -19.58 7.32
C LYS A 97 -2.82 -18.26 6.57
N ASN A 98 -4.00 -18.12 5.97
CA ASN A 98 -4.37 -16.90 5.26
C ASN A 98 -4.69 -15.75 6.22
N ASP A 99 -5.37 -16.03 7.33
CA ASP A 99 -5.60 -15.06 8.41
C ASP A 99 -4.26 -14.59 9.01
N LEU A 100 -3.31 -15.51 9.21
CA LEU A 100 -1.95 -15.17 9.63
C LEU A 100 -1.22 -14.33 8.58
N GLY A 101 -1.30 -14.68 7.29
CA GLY A 101 -0.71 -13.92 6.20
C GLY A 101 -1.28 -12.50 6.10
N THR A 102 -2.58 -12.36 6.28
CA THR A 102 -3.25 -11.03 6.35
C THR A 102 -2.72 -10.21 7.53
N ALA A 103 -2.59 -10.81 8.72
CA ALA A 103 -2.05 -10.11 9.88
C ALA A 103 -0.58 -9.67 9.65
N VAL A 104 0.23 -10.52 9.01
CA VAL A 104 1.61 -10.20 8.62
C VAL A 104 1.64 -9.03 7.63
N THR A 105 0.75 -9.01 6.64
CA THR A 105 0.64 -7.91 5.67
C THR A 105 0.32 -6.58 6.35
N VAL A 106 -0.70 -6.56 7.21
CA VAL A 106 -1.08 -5.36 7.98
C VAL A 106 0.09 -4.90 8.85
N ARG A 107 0.75 -5.82 9.55
CA ARG A 107 1.87 -5.51 10.42
C ARG A 107 3.09 -4.96 9.68
N PHE A 108 3.42 -5.55 8.52
CA PHE A 108 4.47 -5.03 7.63
C PHE A 108 4.17 -3.59 7.19
N PHE A 109 2.91 -3.32 6.85
CA PHE A 109 2.48 -1.98 6.48
C PHE A 109 2.69 -0.98 7.62
N GLU A 110 2.25 -1.34 8.84
CA GLU A 110 2.35 -0.48 10.04
C GLU A 110 3.79 -0.24 10.51
N THR A 111 4.60 -1.29 10.53
CA THR A 111 5.93 -1.24 11.17
C THR A 111 7.05 -0.93 10.18
N THR A 112 6.85 -1.14 8.89
CA THR A 112 7.88 -0.95 7.88
C THR A 112 7.53 0.14 6.88
N LEU A 113 6.36 0.06 6.25
CA LEU A 113 6.04 0.93 5.13
C LEU A 113 5.64 2.34 5.58
N LEU A 114 4.71 2.46 6.52
CA LEU A 114 4.25 3.76 7.03
C LEU A 114 5.37 4.60 7.67
N PRO A 115 6.24 4.06 8.54
CA PRO A 115 7.36 4.82 9.08
C PRO A 115 8.34 5.31 8.00
N ARG A 116 8.71 4.44 7.05
CA ARG A 116 9.58 4.81 5.92
C ARG A 116 8.97 5.92 5.04
N LEU A 117 7.66 5.86 4.80
CA LEU A 117 6.96 6.93 4.09
C LEU A 117 6.96 8.24 4.89
N ALA A 118 6.72 8.17 6.21
CA ALA A 118 6.72 9.35 7.06
C ALA A 118 8.10 10.05 7.12
N GLU A 119 9.17 9.27 7.12
CA GLU A 119 10.55 9.77 7.09
C GLU A 119 10.96 10.33 5.73
N ALA A 120 10.50 9.70 4.65
CA ALA A 120 10.92 10.05 3.29
C ALA A 120 10.19 11.26 2.69
N ILE A 121 9.01 11.63 3.23
CA ILE A 121 8.21 12.74 2.74
C ILE A 121 8.73 14.04 3.31
N SER A 122 9.44 14.83 2.49
CA SER A 122 9.90 16.17 2.81
C SER A 122 8.76 17.20 2.73
N ASP A 123 8.79 18.24 3.57
CA ASP A 123 7.77 19.29 3.63
C ASP A 123 7.70 20.16 2.37
N ASP A 124 8.79 20.24 1.63
CA ASP A 124 8.96 21.01 0.41
C ASP A 124 8.86 20.19 -0.87
N ALA A 125 8.56 18.89 -0.76
CA ALA A 125 8.42 18.03 -1.93
C ALA A 125 7.27 18.48 -2.84
N ASP A 126 7.55 18.62 -4.13
CA ASP A 126 6.54 18.78 -5.17
C ASP A 126 5.82 17.44 -5.46
N GLU A 127 4.78 17.48 -6.28
CA GLU A 127 3.98 16.29 -6.59
C GLU A 127 4.78 15.20 -7.31
N TYR A 128 5.74 15.56 -8.16
CA TYR A 128 6.59 14.58 -8.85
C TYR A 128 7.52 13.89 -7.88
N THR A 129 8.22 14.67 -7.06
CA THR A 129 9.13 14.17 -6.02
C THR A 129 8.40 13.28 -5.03
N LEU A 130 7.21 13.69 -4.59
CA LEU A 130 6.36 12.88 -3.72
C LEU A 130 5.96 11.55 -4.37
N THR A 131 5.53 11.58 -5.64
CA THR A 131 5.15 10.36 -6.38
C THR A 131 6.33 9.39 -6.46
N ARG A 132 7.50 9.87 -6.86
CA ARG A 132 8.72 9.04 -6.95
C ARG A 132 9.15 8.49 -5.58
N THR A 133 9.05 9.31 -4.54
CA THR A 133 9.39 8.91 -3.16
C THR A 133 8.48 7.77 -2.68
N VAL A 134 7.17 7.90 -2.83
CA VAL A 134 6.20 6.87 -2.40
C VAL A 134 6.44 5.54 -3.14
N ILE A 135 6.62 5.61 -4.47
CA ILE A 135 6.95 4.42 -5.27
C ILE A 135 8.26 3.80 -4.81
N GLY A 136 9.30 4.62 -4.63
CA GLY A 136 10.62 4.16 -4.21
C GLY A 136 10.61 3.50 -2.82
N VAL A 137 9.88 4.07 -1.86
CA VAL A 137 9.74 3.46 -0.52
C VAL A 137 9.07 2.10 -0.62
N TYR A 138 7.99 1.98 -1.38
CA TYR A 138 7.29 0.70 -1.56
C TYR A 138 8.17 -0.36 -2.22
N VAL A 139 8.76 -0.04 -3.37
CA VAL A 139 9.62 -1.00 -4.12
C VAL A 139 10.82 -1.44 -3.29
N ARG A 140 11.49 -0.52 -2.61
CA ARG A 140 12.63 -0.85 -1.75
C ARG A 140 12.21 -1.67 -0.53
N ALA A 141 11.08 -1.38 0.10
CA ALA A 141 10.58 -2.18 1.22
C ALA A 141 10.34 -3.65 0.82
N VAL A 142 9.82 -3.88 -0.40
CA VAL A 142 9.65 -5.22 -0.97
C VAL A 142 11.00 -5.84 -1.34
N ALA A 143 11.92 -5.06 -1.89
CA ALA A 143 13.25 -5.51 -2.27
C ALA A 143 14.10 -5.95 -1.06
N ASP A 144 13.95 -5.26 0.07
CA ASP A 144 14.67 -5.53 1.31
C ASP A 144 14.20 -6.82 1.99
N ASP A 145 12.92 -7.18 1.86
CA ASP A 145 12.34 -8.36 2.52
C ASP A 145 11.44 -9.18 1.57
N PRO A 146 12.06 -9.78 0.51
CA PRO A 146 11.33 -10.49 -0.53
C PRO A 146 10.62 -11.76 -0.01
N GLY A 147 11.18 -12.40 1.01
CA GLY A 147 10.61 -13.58 1.64
C GLY A 147 9.30 -13.24 2.35
N LEU A 148 9.29 -12.17 3.12
CA LEU A 148 8.10 -11.69 3.82
C LEU A 148 7.01 -11.24 2.86
N TYR A 149 7.37 -10.48 1.82
CA TYR A 149 6.43 -10.06 0.78
C TYR A 149 5.79 -11.26 0.08
N ARG A 150 6.58 -12.28 -0.30
CA ARG A 150 6.06 -13.50 -0.92
C ARG A 150 5.14 -14.28 0.01
N PHE A 151 5.51 -14.42 1.29
CA PHE A 151 4.65 -15.05 2.30
C PHE A 151 3.31 -14.33 2.42
N ALA A 152 3.34 -13.00 2.49
CA ALA A 152 2.14 -12.17 2.55
C ALA A 152 1.25 -12.36 1.33
N LEU A 153 1.79 -12.31 0.11
CA LEU A 153 1.04 -12.50 -1.14
C LEU A 153 0.44 -13.91 -1.26
N THR A 154 1.24 -14.94 -0.98
CA THR A 154 0.82 -16.34 -1.16
C THR A 154 -0.25 -16.74 -0.15
N ASN A 155 -0.18 -16.20 1.06
CA ASN A 155 -1.08 -16.53 2.16
C ASN A 155 -2.13 -15.44 2.41
N SER A 156 -2.30 -14.53 1.48
CA SER A 156 -3.42 -13.59 1.42
C SER A 156 -4.11 -13.80 0.08
N PRO A 157 -4.95 -14.83 -0.08
CA PRO A 157 -5.54 -15.14 -1.38
C PRO A 157 -6.42 -13.99 -1.86
N THR A 158 -6.30 -13.68 -3.12
CA THR A 158 -7.04 -12.61 -3.84
C THR A 158 -8.57 -12.74 -3.71
N SER A 159 -9.05 -13.86 -3.21
CA SER A 159 -10.46 -14.17 -2.95
C SER A 159 -10.83 -14.18 -1.45
N SER A 160 -9.88 -14.02 -0.52
CA SER A 160 -10.22 -13.93 0.89
C SER A 160 -10.60 -12.48 1.26
N VAL A 161 -11.59 -12.34 2.11
CA VAL A 161 -12.10 -11.05 2.62
C VAL A 161 -10.98 -10.13 3.12
N GLY A 162 -9.88 -10.69 3.64
CA GLY A 162 -8.76 -9.93 4.22
C GLY A 162 -7.82 -9.25 3.22
N THR A 163 -7.54 -9.85 2.05
CA THR A 163 -6.63 -9.25 1.04
C THR A 163 -7.34 -8.18 0.23
N VAL A 164 -8.58 -8.50 -0.17
CA VAL A 164 -9.47 -7.51 -0.80
C VAL A 164 -9.65 -6.30 0.12
N GLU A 165 -9.68 -6.52 1.45
CA GLU A 165 -9.82 -5.44 2.43
C GLU A 165 -8.53 -4.60 2.54
N SER A 166 -7.33 -5.21 2.56
CA SER A 166 -6.06 -4.47 2.61
C SER A 166 -5.80 -3.65 1.34
N GLU A 167 -6.00 -4.24 0.15
CA GLU A 167 -5.92 -3.53 -1.12
C GLU A 167 -6.97 -2.42 -1.22
N ARG A 168 -8.20 -2.73 -0.80
CA ARG A 168 -9.30 -1.76 -0.75
C ARG A 168 -8.97 -0.58 0.15
N LEU A 169 -8.38 -0.82 1.31
CA LEU A 169 -8.00 0.25 2.23
C LEU A 169 -6.92 1.16 1.65
N VAL A 170 -5.86 0.58 1.05
CA VAL A 170 -4.84 1.36 0.36
C VAL A 170 -5.45 2.16 -0.79
N ALA A 171 -6.32 1.54 -1.59
CA ALA A 171 -7.03 2.22 -2.67
C ALA A 171 -7.97 3.32 -2.16
N GLN A 172 -8.67 3.12 -1.04
CA GLN A 172 -9.52 4.14 -0.42
C GLN A 172 -8.71 5.33 0.09
N LEU A 173 -7.56 5.10 0.74
CA LEU A 173 -6.66 6.17 1.19
C LEU A 173 -6.10 6.96 0.02
N LEU A 174 -5.69 6.26 -1.05
CA LEU A 174 -5.23 6.91 -2.26
C LEU A 174 -6.37 7.70 -2.93
N THR A 175 -7.57 7.14 -2.98
CA THR A 175 -8.77 7.85 -3.48
C THR A 175 -9.00 9.14 -2.71
N ALA A 176 -9.01 9.09 -1.38
CA ALA A 176 -9.22 10.28 -0.54
C ALA A 176 -8.13 11.34 -0.80
N THR A 177 -6.87 10.90 -0.96
CA THR A 177 -5.75 11.79 -1.27
C THR A 177 -5.91 12.44 -2.66
N ILE A 178 -6.28 11.67 -3.67
CA ILE A 178 -6.51 12.17 -5.03
C ILE A 178 -7.70 13.16 -5.03
N VAL A 179 -8.82 12.80 -4.40
CA VAL A 179 -10.01 13.66 -4.30
C VAL A 179 -9.64 15.01 -3.68
N ALA A 180 -9.01 15.02 -2.50
CA ALA A 180 -8.61 16.25 -1.83
C ALA A 180 -7.73 17.15 -2.72
N ARG A 181 -6.79 16.54 -3.47
CA ARG A 181 -5.92 17.26 -4.39
C ARG A 181 -6.64 17.84 -5.60
N MET A 182 -7.62 17.12 -6.12
CA MET A 182 -8.40 17.54 -7.28
C MET A 182 -9.43 18.63 -6.88
N GLU A 183 -10.05 18.50 -5.71
CA GLU A 183 -10.96 19.52 -5.17
C GLU A 183 -10.24 20.86 -4.96
N ASP A 184 -9.01 20.85 -4.45
CA ASP A 184 -8.16 22.05 -4.31
C ASP A 184 -7.93 22.77 -5.64
N ARG A 185 -8.05 22.07 -6.77
CA ARG A 185 -7.89 22.58 -8.12
C ARG A 185 -9.21 22.83 -8.85
N ALA A 186 -10.34 22.59 -8.17
CA ALA A 186 -11.68 22.58 -8.76
C ALA A 186 -11.80 21.63 -9.96
N ALA A 187 -11.14 20.46 -9.88
CA ALA A 187 -11.12 19.43 -10.91
C ALA A 187 -12.22 18.38 -10.68
N ASP A 188 -12.61 17.67 -11.73
CA ASP A 188 -13.56 16.56 -11.65
C ASP A 188 -12.91 15.35 -10.96
N THR A 189 -13.51 14.92 -9.86
CA THR A 189 -13.01 13.81 -9.01
C THR A 189 -13.64 12.46 -9.33
N SER A 190 -14.56 12.38 -10.29
CA SER A 190 -15.38 11.20 -10.59
C SER A 190 -14.54 9.94 -10.91
N GLY A 191 -13.34 10.12 -11.47
CA GLY A 191 -12.42 9.04 -11.81
C GLY A 191 -11.53 8.56 -10.66
N ALA A 192 -11.46 9.27 -9.54
CA ALA A 192 -10.46 9.04 -8.48
C ALA A 192 -10.44 7.60 -7.96
N THR A 193 -11.61 7.00 -7.73
CA THR A 193 -11.71 5.61 -7.26
C THR A 193 -11.14 4.62 -8.28
N VAL A 194 -11.47 4.78 -9.56
CA VAL A 194 -10.97 3.89 -10.64
C VAL A 194 -9.46 4.00 -10.74
N TRP A 195 -8.92 5.22 -10.77
CA TRP A 195 -7.48 5.45 -10.87
C TRP A 195 -6.73 4.88 -9.67
N SER A 196 -7.26 5.01 -8.46
CA SER A 196 -6.65 4.43 -7.26
C SER A 196 -6.54 2.91 -7.34
N HIS A 197 -7.58 2.21 -7.79
CA HIS A 197 -7.54 0.76 -7.95
C HIS A 197 -6.55 0.33 -9.04
N VAL A 198 -6.49 1.06 -10.16
CA VAL A 198 -5.51 0.80 -11.23
C VAL A 198 -4.08 1.01 -10.73
N LEU A 199 -3.83 2.09 -9.99
CA LEU A 199 -2.49 2.38 -9.44
C LEU A 199 -2.05 1.32 -8.42
N VAL A 200 -2.91 0.96 -7.47
CA VAL A 200 -2.58 -0.05 -6.44
C VAL A 200 -2.37 -1.42 -7.09
N GLY A 201 -3.33 -1.90 -7.88
CA GLY A 201 -3.24 -3.22 -8.51
C GLY A 201 -2.14 -3.31 -9.56
N GLY A 202 -1.94 -2.27 -10.37
CA GLY A 202 -0.86 -2.18 -11.36
C GLY A 202 0.52 -2.18 -10.71
N MET A 203 0.70 -1.44 -9.63
CA MET A 203 1.94 -1.39 -8.86
C MET A 203 2.27 -2.76 -8.26
N GLN A 204 1.30 -3.41 -7.62
CA GLN A 204 1.49 -4.75 -7.06
C GLN A 204 1.87 -5.76 -8.13
N ARG A 205 1.18 -5.77 -9.27
CA ARG A 205 1.48 -6.68 -10.38
C ARG A 205 2.87 -6.46 -10.97
N ALA A 206 3.30 -5.22 -11.13
CA ALA A 206 4.62 -4.90 -11.63
C ALA A 206 5.73 -5.36 -10.68
N VAL A 207 5.56 -5.13 -9.38
CA VAL A 207 6.51 -5.56 -8.36
C VAL A 207 6.53 -7.09 -8.22
N ASP A 208 5.37 -7.75 -8.27
CA ASP A 208 5.25 -9.21 -8.23
C ASP A 208 5.97 -9.87 -9.43
N TRP A 209 5.75 -9.34 -10.64
CA TRP A 209 6.50 -9.77 -11.82
C TRP A 209 8.02 -9.58 -11.64
N TRP A 210 8.44 -8.38 -11.24
CA TRP A 210 9.86 -8.07 -11.04
C TRP A 210 10.51 -8.96 -9.97
N MET A 211 9.77 -9.34 -8.93
CA MET A 211 10.27 -10.24 -7.88
C MET A 211 10.59 -11.64 -8.39
N THR A 212 10.00 -12.07 -9.51
CA THR A 212 10.22 -13.38 -10.11
C THR A 212 11.55 -13.45 -10.85
N ASP A 213 11.86 -12.43 -11.66
CA ASP A 213 13.01 -12.46 -12.56
C ASP A 213 14.19 -11.60 -12.06
N ARG A 214 13.94 -10.48 -11.39
CA ARG A 214 14.92 -9.53 -10.85
C ARG A 214 16.04 -9.10 -11.81
N GLU A 215 15.83 -9.21 -13.11
CA GLU A 215 16.80 -8.79 -14.12
C GLU A 215 16.93 -7.26 -14.19
N LEU A 216 15.84 -6.54 -13.89
CA LEU A 216 15.83 -5.09 -13.88
C LEU A 216 16.36 -4.55 -12.54
N PRO A 217 17.30 -3.61 -12.52
CA PRO A 217 17.75 -2.92 -11.32
C PRO A 217 16.58 -2.22 -10.59
N VAL A 218 16.64 -2.18 -9.24
CA VAL A 218 15.59 -1.57 -8.40
C VAL A 218 15.29 -0.13 -8.81
N ASP A 219 16.34 0.66 -9.07
CA ASP A 219 16.20 2.07 -9.42
C ASP A 219 15.55 2.26 -10.79
N ASP A 220 15.87 1.40 -11.76
CA ASP A 220 15.24 1.43 -13.08
C ASP A 220 13.75 1.07 -12.99
N LEU A 221 13.39 0.08 -12.16
CA LEU A 221 11.99 -0.25 -11.88
C LEU A 221 11.24 0.96 -11.29
N ILE A 222 11.84 1.62 -10.30
CA ILE A 222 11.27 2.83 -9.68
C ILE A 222 11.05 3.91 -10.73
N ASP A 223 12.02 4.13 -11.61
CA ASP A 223 11.96 5.17 -12.63
C ASP A 223 10.88 4.87 -13.68
N TYR A 224 10.77 3.63 -14.17
CA TYR A 224 9.69 3.23 -15.10
C TYR A 224 8.30 3.33 -14.46
N LEU A 225 8.14 2.88 -13.22
CA LEU A 225 6.87 3.02 -12.50
C LEU A 225 6.51 4.49 -12.27
N THR A 226 7.49 5.32 -11.90
CA THR A 226 7.30 6.75 -11.72
C THR A 226 6.91 7.42 -13.03
N MET A 227 7.59 7.09 -14.14
CA MET A 227 7.27 7.61 -15.46
C MET A 227 5.82 7.29 -15.86
N MET A 228 5.38 6.05 -15.65
CA MET A 228 4.01 5.63 -15.97
C MET A 228 2.98 6.38 -15.12
N VAL A 229 3.16 6.41 -13.81
CA VAL A 229 2.23 7.07 -12.88
C VAL A 229 2.18 8.57 -13.15
N TRP A 230 3.34 9.21 -13.31
CA TRP A 230 3.42 10.64 -13.55
C TRP A 230 2.82 11.06 -14.90
N SER A 231 3.01 10.25 -15.94
CA SER A 231 2.37 10.46 -17.24
C SER A 231 0.84 10.39 -17.14
N SER A 232 0.31 9.47 -16.32
CA SER A 232 -1.12 9.39 -16.05
C SER A 232 -1.62 10.61 -15.28
N VAL A 233 -0.91 11.02 -14.24
CA VAL A 233 -1.25 12.22 -13.44
C VAL A 233 -1.29 13.47 -14.32
N THR A 234 -0.26 13.69 -15.15
CA THR A 234 -0.20 14.85 -16.04
C THR A 234 -1.27 14.81 -17.13
N GLY A 235 -1.57 13.62 -17.67
CA GLY A 235 -2.64 13.42 -18.64
C GLY A 235 -4.03 13.76 -18.06
N ILE A 236 -4.32 13.28 -16.87
CA ILE A 236 -5.57 13.57 -16.14
C ILE A 236 -5.67 15.07 -15.81
N ALA A 237 -4.57 15.68 -15.35
CA ALA A 237 -4.54 17.08 -14.99
C ALA A 237 -4.78 18.01 -16.21
N ARG A 238 -4.34 17.64 -17.40
CA ARG A 238 -4.55 18.40 -18.63
C ARG A 238 -6.03 18.61 -18.99
N VAL A 239 -6.86 17.62 -18.70
CA VAL A 239 -8.30 17.65 -18.94
C VAL A 239 -9.09 17.99 -17.67
N ASN A 240 -8.41 18.47 -16.63
CA ASN A 240 -9.00 18.79 -15.33
C ASN A 240 -9.84 17.65 -14.73
N GLY A 241 -9.43 16.39 -14.93
CA GLY A 241 -10.13 15.20 -14.51
C GLY A 241 -11.38 14.83 -15.32
N SER A 242 -11.79 15.65 -16.28
CA SER A 242 -13.04 15.47 -17.00
C SER A 242 -12.94 14.37 -18.06
N ARG A 243 -13.76 13.34 -17.90
CA ARG A 243 -13.92 12.25 -18.89
C ARG A 243 -14.48 12.80 -20.21
N GLU A 244 -15.42 13.70 -20.15
CA GLU A 244 -16.07 14.31 -21.31
C GLU A 244 -15.07 15.12 -22.12
N ALA A 245 -14.23 15.92 -21.46
CA ALA A 245 -13.17 16.69 -22.13
C ALA A 245 -12.15 15.75 -22.79
N PHE A 246 -11.76 14.67 -22.10
CA PHE A 246 -10.83 13.67 -22.66
C PHE A 246 -11.38 12.98 -23.92
N ILE A 247 -12.67 12.61 -23.92
CA ILE A 247 -13.30 11.92 -25.06
C ILE A 247 -13.49 12.90 -26.23
N ALA A 248 -13.81 14.16 -25.94
CA ALA A 248 -14.04 15.17 -26.98
C ALA A 248 -12.76 15.56 -27.72
N ASP A 249 -11.64 15.64 -27.00
CA ASP A 249 -10.32 16.01 -27.55
C ASP A 249 -9.21 15.21 -26.85
N PRO A 250 -9.02 13.93 -27.23
CA PRO A 250 -7.99 13.10 -26.62
C PRO A 250 -6.60 13.64 -26.95
N PRO A 251 -5.67 13.71 -25.98
CA PRO A 251 -4.33 14.19 -26.19
C PRO A 251 -3.63 13.44 -27.32
N ALA A 252 -3.17 14.16 -28.33
CA ALA A 252 -2.40 13.58 -29.43
C ALA A 252 -1.05 13.04 -28.91
N LEU A 253 -0.60 11.91 -29.45
CA LEU A 253 0.77 11.45 -29.22
C LEU A 253 1.73 12.48 -29.84
N ALA A 254 2.63 13.02 -29.00
CA ALA A 254 3.72 13.85 -29.49
C ALA A 254 4.58 13.02 -30.46
N GLN A 255 4.85 13.58 -31.63
CA GLN A 255 5.80 12.94 -32.54
C GLN A 255 7.19 12.99 -31.89
N PRO A 256 7.96 11.88 -31.91
CA PRO A 256 9.33 11.92 -31.42
C PRO A 256 10.10 12.96 -32.24
N THR A 257 10.72 13.93 -31.56
CA THR A 257 11.70 14.81 -32.16
C THR A 257 12.82 13.95 -32.72
N ARG A 258 12.96 13.87 -34.04
CA ARG A 258 14.15 13.28 -34.65
C ARG A 258 15.36 14.03 -34.10
N PRO A 259 16.40 13.31 -33.58
CA PRO A 259 17.67 14.00 -33.32
C PRO A 259 18.08 14.68 -34.60
N GLU A 260 18.36 15.99 -34.53
CA GLU A 260 18.98 16.70 -35.64
C GLU A 260 20.23 15.92 -36.05
N GLU A 261 20.26 15.49 -37.32
CA GLU A 261 21.47 14.92 -37.91
C GLU A 261 22.56 15.98 -37.75
N VAL A 262 23.49 15.72 -36.83
CA VAL A 262 24.70 16.52 -36.71
C VAL A 262 25.44 16.33 -38.05
N SER A 263 25.28 17.27 -38.97
CA SER A 263 26.04 17.32 -40.20
C SER A 263 27.49 17.54 -39.82
N PHE A 264 28.30 16.49 -39.89
CA PHE A 264 29.75 16.60 -39.90
C PHE A 264 30.13 17.03 -41.30
N ASP A 265 30.13 18.37 -41.58
CA ASP A 265 30.86 18.92 -42.67
C ASP A 265 32.36 18.83 -42.35
N GLY A 266 33.07 18.00 -43.16
CA GLY A 266 34.50 17.71 -43.07
C GLY A 266 35.42 18.78 -43.58
#